data_1574f04b96bd5e27846b792177207374
#
_entry.id   1574f04b96bd5e27846b792177207374
#
_cell.length_a   1.000
_cell.length_b   1.000
_cell.length_c   1.000
_cell.angle_alpha   90.00
_cell.angle_beta   90.00
_cell.angle_gamma   90.00
#
_symmetry.space_group_name_H-M   'P 1'
#
loop_
_entity.id
_entity.type
_entity.pdbx_description
1 polymer ?
#
loop_
_entity_poly.entity_id
_entity_poly.type
_entity_poly.pdbx_seq_one_letter_code
_entity_poly.pdbx_strand_id
1 'polypeptide(L)'
;MKTMPSLLAPAGNMRALQTALRFGADAVYCGAKQYGLRAQANNFDEKQLEEAVRLAHAAGAQVNLTLNIFAFDGDLDGMVRTAQRARDIGVDAAIVSDLGAIARIAREVPGMDVHVSTQASTTNSESARVYRALGAKRVVLAREMTFEQIEAMSAAIGDEIELETFIHGAACMSYSGRCMLSSFLNGRSANRGACSQPCRWTYTLHERTRPEEAMPIEEDERGTAILSSRDICMMEHLPRLMESGVCCFKIEGRMKTEIYIATVVGAYRRAMDAYAESPAGYRADAALQRRLRGELDKISHRVYDTGFYFGQPKVCGEAVGVTQEAEYMGYVLDASGGEALVEMKNRFFVGDELETVTPKGSEKLVIEDIVIERTGEHVGVVNVPMERVRIPCGGKLQAGDMLRGPVRNRA
;
A
#
# COMPACT_ATOMS: atom_id res chain seq x y z
N MET A 1 -9.34 17.28 21.97
CA MET A 1 -8.27 17.14 20.96
C MET A 1 -8.73 16.04 20.01
N LYS A 2 -8.76 16.28 18.68
CA LYS A 2 -8.99 15.18 17.73
C LYS A 2 -7.85 14.18 17.90
N THR A 3 -8.15 12.89 18.00
CA THR A 3 -7.14 11.83 18.02
C THR A 3 -6.36 11.85 16.73
N MET A 4 -5.05 11.57 16.78
CA MET A 4 -4.21 11.47 15.58
C MET A 4 -4.79 10.39 14.65
N PRO A 5 -4.89 10.66 13.34
CA PRO A 5 -5.34 9.65 12.38
C PRO A 5 -4.46 8.39 12.43
N SER A 6 -5.06 7.22 12.29
CA SER A 6 -4.32 5.95 12.22
C SER A 6 -3.71 5.75 10.82
N LEU A 7 -2.56 5.08 10.75
CA LEU A 7 -1.90 4.71 9.50
C LEU A 7 -2.20 3.25 9.17
N LEU A 8 -3.00 3.00 8.12
CA LEU A 8 -3.41 1.67 7.67
C LEU A 8 -2.54 1.20 6.50
N ALA A 9 -1.73 0.18 6.77
CA ALA A 9 -0.77 -0.37 5.81
C ALA A 9 -1.27 -1.66 5.13
N PRO A 10 -0.85 -1.92 3.86
CA PRO A 10 -1.17 -3.15 3.18
C PRO A 10 -0.32 -4.33 3.68
N ALA A 11 -0.94 -5.52 3.83
CA ALA A 11 -0.26 -6.76 4.10
C ALA A 11 -0.65 -7.84 3.08
N GLY A 12 0.21 -8.10 2.10
CA GLY A 12 0.00 -9.12 1.07
C GLY A 12 0.43 -10.52 1.50
N ASN A 13 1.30 -10.62 2.51
CA ASN A 13 1.82 -11.84 3.12
C ASN A 13 2.31 -11.56 4.54
N MET A 14 2.76 -12.59 5.26
CA MET A 14 3.21 -12.48 6.66
C MET A 14 4.43 -11.54 6.81
N ARG A 15 5.42 -11.62 5.90
CA ARG A 15 6.60 -10.75 5.94
C ARG A 15 6.23 -9.28 5.71
N ALA A 16 5.30 -9.01 4.80
CA ALA A 16 4.74 -7.67 4.58
C ALA A 16 4.02 -7.11 5.81
N LEU A 17 3.26 -7.96 6.52
CA LEU A 17 2.61 -7.61 7.78
C LEU A 17 3.64 -7.25 8.86
N GLN A 18 4.62 -8.11 9.11
CA GLN A 18 5.69 -7.87 10.09
C GLN A 18 6.45 -6.57 9.77
N THR A 19 6.71 -6.33 8.49
CA THR A 19 7.35 -5.08 8.03
C THR A 19 6.47 -3.86 8.32
N ALA A 20 5.17 -3.91 8.00
CA ALA A 20 4.25 -2.81 8.26
C ALA A 20 4.21 -2.45 9.76
N LEU A 21 4.08 -3.46 10.61
CA LEU A 21 4.08 -3.29 12.07
C LEU A 21 5.41 -2.70 12.58
N ARG A 22 6.53 -3.24 12.13
CA ARG A 22 7.86 -2.77 12.52
C ARG A 22 8.09 -1.30 12.15
N PHE A 23 7.56 -0.86 11.00
CA PHE A 23 7.73 0.50 10.50
C PHE A 23 6.63 1.48 10.96
N GLY A 24 5.76 1.06 11.88
CA GLY A 24 4.85 1.94 12.62
C GLY A 24 3.45 2.07 12.04
N ALA A 25 2.93 1.04 11.39
CA ALA A 25 1.51 0.97 11.04
C ALA A 25 0.66 0.77 12.30
N ASP A 26 -0.41 1.58 12.45
CA ASP A 26 -1.41 1.44 13.52
C ASP A 26 -2.43 0.35 13.19
N ALA A 27 -2.58 0.02 11.91
CA ALA A 27 -3.42 -1.07 11.45
C ALA A 27 -2.87 -1.64 10.15
N VAL A 28 -3.19 -2.92 9.88
CA VAL A 28 -2.87 -3.58 8.62
C VAL A 28 -4.15 -4.11 7.98
N TYR A 29 -4.20 -4.09 6.63
CA TYR A 29 -5.28 -4.78 5.92
C TYR A 29 -4.74 -5.89 5.03
N CYS A 30 -5.38 -7.04 5.12
CA CYS A 30 -5.01 -8.25 4.40
C CYS A 30 -6.21 -8.87 3.67
N GLY A 31 -6.00 -9.93 2.94
CA GLY A 31 -7.07 -10.69 2.27
C GLY A 31 -7.05 -12.15 2.65
N ALA A 32 -8.22 -12.73 2.81
CA ALA A 32 -8.40 -14.18 2.80
C ALA A 32 -8.30 -14.73 1.37
N LYS A 33 -8.19 -16.05 1.25
CA LYS A 33 -8.14 -16.75 -0.05
C LYS A 33 -9.38 -16.52 -0.93
N GLN A 34 -10.50 -16.10 -0.33
CA GLN A 34 -11.77 -15.86 -1.01
C GLN A 34 -12.28 -14.44 -0.72
N TYR A 35 -13.16 -13.96 -1.58
CA TYR A 35 -13.91 -12.69 -1.45
C TYR A 35 -13.09 -11.39 -1.43
N GLY A 36 -11.77 -11.45 -1.70
CA GLY A 36 -10.91 -10.28 -1.82
C GLY A 36 -10.59 -9.90 -3.26
N LEU A 37 -10.44 -8.59 -3.55
CA LEU A 37 -10.11 -8.06 -4.90
C LEU A 37 -8.67 -8.30 -5.37
N ARG A 38 -7.85 -8.98 -4.60
CA ARG A 38 -6.48 -9.35 -4.97
C ARG A 38 -6.31 -10.86 -4.87
N ALA A 39 -7.08 -11.60 -5.67
CA ALA A 39 -7.05 -13.07 -5.68
C ALA A 39 -5.66 -13.66 -6.01
N GLN A 40 -4.82 -12.90 -6.73
CA GLN A 40 -3.45 -13.29 -7.09
C GLN A 40 -2.40 -12.94 -6.01
N ALA A 41 -2.76 -12.24 -4.93
CA ALA A 41 -1.86 -12.05 -3.79
C ALA A 41 -1.70 -13.35 -3.00
N ASN A 42 -0.60 -13.49 -2.28
CA ASN A 42 -0.39 -14.60 -1.32
C ASN A 42 -1.31 -14.41 -0.11
N ASN A 43 -2.62 -14.46 -0.32
CA ASN A 43 -3.62 -14.23 0.71
C ASN A 43 -3.46 -15.19 1.89
N PHE A 44 -3.88 -14.75 3.08
CA PHE A 44 -3.72 -15.48 4.32
C PHE A 44 -4.70 -16.68 4.40
N ASP A 45 -4.20 -17.83 4.82
CA ASP A 45 -5.04 -18.89 5.35
C ASP A 45 -5.41 -18.65 6.83
N GLU A 46 -6.24 -19.51 7.42
CA GLU A 46 -6.72 -19.31 8.80
C GLU A 46 -5.56 -19.27 9.81
N LYS A 47 -4.59 -20.18 9.72
CA LYS A 47 -3.43 -20.20 10.63
C LYS A 47 -2.55 -18.97 10.49
N GLN A 48 -2.32 -18.54 9.27
CA GLN A 48 -1.58 -17.31 9.00
C GLN A 48 -2.33 -16.08 9.51
N LEU A 49 -3.68 -16.09 9.43
CA LEU A 49 -4.50 -15.00 9.93
C LEU A 49 -4.47 -14.94 11.47
N GLU A 50 -4.55 -16.09 12.16
CA GLU A 50 -4.37 -16.19 13.63
C GLU A 50 -3.02 -15.61 14.07
N GLU A 51 -1.94 -15.99 13.39
CA GLU A 51 -0.60 -15.48 13.68
C GLU A 51 -0.49 -13.99 13.36
N ALA A 52 -1.11 -13.53 12.27
CA ALA A 52 -1.16 -12.12 11.91
C ALA A 52 -1.85 -11.26 12.98
N VAL A 53 -2.99 -11.72 13.48
CA VAL A 53 -3.74 -11.06 14.57
C VAL A 53 -2.91 -11.03 15.85
N ARG A 54 -2.31 -12.16 16.23
CA ARG A 54 -1.46 -12.25 17.42
C ARG A 54 -0.29 -11.25 17.36
N LEU A 55 0.40 -11.17 16.22
CA LEU A 55 1.53 -10.26 16.03
C LEU A 55 1.09 -8.79 16.02
N ALA A 56 0.00 -8.48 15.34
CA ALA A 56 -0.53 -7.12 15.26
C ALA A 56 -0.99 -6.63 16.63
N HIS A 57 -1.79 -7.42 17.35
CA HIS A 57 -2.26 -7.06 18.69
C HIS A 57 -1.11 -6.94 19.69
N ALA A 58 -0.08 -7.79 19.62
CA ALA A 58 1.14 -7.66 20.44
C ALA A 58 1.90 -6.34 20.17
N ALA A 59 1.77 -5.79 18.96
CA ALA A 59 2.33 -4.50 18.58
C ALA A 59 1.37 -3.31 18.84
N GLY A 60 0.16 -3.55 19.38
CA GLY A 60 -0.88 -2.54 19.58
C GLY A 60 -1.60 -2.11 18.30
N ALA A 61 -1.49 -2.87 17.23
CA ALA A 61 -2.07 -2.58 15.93
C ALA A 61 -3.29 -3.46 15.62
N GLN A 62 -4.17 -3.00 14.72
CA GLN A 62 -5.38 -3.70 14.29
C GLN A 62 -5.17 -4.48 12.99
N VAL A 63 -6.00 -5.52 12.78
CA VAL A 63 -6.06 -6.30 11.53
C VAL A 63 -7.42 -6.16 10.88
N ASN A 64 -7.45 -5.68 9.63
CA ASN A 64 -8.67 -5.52 8.84
C ASN A 64 -8.67 -6.51 7.67
N LEU A 65 -9.71 -7.34 7.56
CA LEU A 65 -9.86 -8.35 6.51
C LEU A 65 -10.68 -7.81 5.34
N THR A 66 -10.18 -7.94 4.11
CA THR A 66 -10.93 -7.52 2.92
C THR A 66 -11.88 -8.61 2.43
N LEU A 67 -13.18 -8.28 2.38
CA LEU A 67 -14.28 -9.06 1.80
C LEU A 67 -15.01 -8.18 0.77
N ASN A 68 -14.29 -7.69 -0.23
CA ASN A 68 -14.70 -6.53 -1.03
C ASN A 68 -14.86 -6.81 -2.52
N ILE A 69 -15.23 -8.03 -2.90
CA ILE A 69 -15.64 -8.34 -4.27
C ILE A 69 -17.05 -7.81 -4.57
N PHE A 70 -17.41 -7.72 -5.85
CA PHE A 70 -18.81 -7.68 -6.24
C PHE A 70 -19.44 -9.03 -5.92
N ALA A 71 -20.38 -9.07 -4.98
CA ALA A 71 -21.05 -10.28 -4.55
C ALA A 71 -22.23 -10.63 -5.46
N PHE A 72 -22.43 -11.93 -5.69
CA PHE A 72 -23.67 -12.50 -6.17
C PHE A 72 -24.37 -13.22 -5.02
N ASP A 73 -25.65 -13.55 -5.18
CA ASP A 73 -26.42 -14.24 -4.10
C ASP A 73 -25.71 -15.46 -3.54
N GLY A 74 -25.05 -16.24 -4.40
CA GLY A 74 -24.30 -17.42 -3.99
C GLY A 74 -23.02 -17.13 -3.17
N ASP A 75 -22.53 -15.90 -3.13
CA ASP A 75 -21.34 -15.49 -2.36
C ASP A 75 -21.71 -15.08 -0.92
N LEU A 76 -22.92 -14.55 -0.70
CA LEU A 76 -23.30 -13.85 0.55
C LEU A 76 -23.14 -14.72 1.79
N ASP A 77 -23.63 -15.97 1.77
CA ASP A 77 -23.50 -16.88 2.91
C ASP A 77 -22.03 -17.22 3.21
N GLY A 78 -21.23 -17.36 2.17
CA GLY A 78 -19.78 -17.59 2.31
C GLY A 78 -19.06 -16.39 2.90
N MET A 79 -19.43 -15.18 2.52
CA MET A 79 -18.87 -13.93 3.07
C MET A 79 -19.21 -13.79 4.55
N VAL A 80 -20.46 -14.06 4.96
CA VAL A 80 -20.87 -14.04 6.37
C VAL A 80 -20.09 -15.06 7.18
N ARG A 81 -20.02 -16.32 6.72
CA ARG A 81 -19.20 -17.36 7.41
C ARG A 81 -17.73 -16.98 7.52
N THR A 82 -17.17 -16.36 6.50
CA THR A 82 -15.77 -15.90 6.54
C THR A 82 -15.59 -14.78 7.56
N ALA A 83 -16.53 -13.83 7.64
CA ALA A 83 -16.53 -12.77 8.66
C ALA A 83 -16.68 -13.34 10.08
N GLN A 84 -17.54 -14.35 10.28
CA GLN A 84 -17.69 -15.02 11.58
C GLN A 84 -16.37 -15.66 12.04
N ARG A 85 -15.72 -16.44 11.16
CA ARG A 85 -14.41 -17.05 11.47
C ARG A 85 -13.35 -16.01 11.74
N ALA A 86 -13.30 -14.92 10.94
CA ALA A 86 -12.36 -13.84 11.12
C ALA A 86 -12.55 -13.16 12.50
N ARG A 87 -13.80 -12.91 12.91
CA ARG A 87 -14.12 -12.40 14.26
C ARG A 87 -13.64 -13.36 15.35
N ASP A 88 -13.90 -14.66 15.20
CA ASP A 88 -13.51 -15.68 16.19
C ASP A 88 -11.98 -15.80 16.32
N ILE A 89 -11.23 -15.51 15.27
CA ILE A 89 -9.77 -15.39 15.27
C ILE A 89 -9.30 -14.10 15.94
N GLY A 90 -10.15 -13.08 16.03
CA GLY A 90 -9.82 -11.76 16.61
C GLY A 90 -9.49 -10.68 15.58
N VAL A 91 -9.89 -10.84 14.33
CA VAL A 91 -9.81 -9.77 13.32
C VAL A 91 -10.70 -8.60 13.74
N ASP A 92 -10.19 -7.38 13.68
CA ASP A 92 -10.84 -6.18 14.22
C ASP A 92 -11.98 -5.69 13.31
N ALA A 93 -11.78 -5.71 11.97
CA ALA A 93 -12.80 -5.24 11.04
C ALA A 93 -12.83 -6.01 9.72
N ALA A 94 -14.01 -6.07 9.10
CA ALA A 94 -14.22 -6.52 7.74
C ALA A 94 -14.39 -5.31 6.79
N ILE A 95 -13.58 -5.23 5.73
CA ILE A 95 -13.69 -4.22 4.67
C ILE A 95 -14.58 -4.79 3.57
N VAL A 96 -15.81 -4.28 3.44
CA VAL A 96 -16.87 -4.83 2.58
C VAL A 96 -17.38 -3.79 1.59
N SER A 97 -17.67 -4.17 0.34
CA SER A 97 -18.17 -3.25 -0.69
C SER A 97 -19.63 -3.43 -1.04
N ASP A 98 -20.13 -4.65 -0.94
CA ASP A 98 -21.50 -4.97 -1.32
C ASP A 98 -22.49 -4.58 -0.22
N LEU A 99 -23.57 -3.89 -0.61
CA LEU A 99 -24.56 -3.33 0.32
C LEU A 99 -25.28 -4.44 1.12
N GLY A 100 -25.64 -5.53 0.46
CA GLY A 100 -26.30 -6.68 1.10
C GLY A 100 -25.36 -7.38 2.06
N ALA A 101 -24.09 -7.57 1.69
CA ALA A 101 -23.08 -8.16 2.55
C ALA A 101 -22.78 -7.27 3.78
N ILE A 102 -22.69 -5.93 3.62
CA ILE A 102 -22.57 -4.96 4.73
C ILE A 102 -23.70 -5.16 5.74
N ALA A 103 -24.94 -5.10 5.29
CA ALA A 103 -26.11 -5.22 6.14
C ALA A 103 -26.18 -6.60 6.86
N ARG A 104 -25.84 -7.68 6.15
CA ARG A 104 -25.82 -9.02 6.70
C ARG A 104 -24.72 -9.22 7.72
N ILE A 105 -23.49 -8.85 7.41
CA ILE A 105 -22.34 -8.99 8.33
C ILE A 105 -22.58 -8.18 9.59
N ALA A 106 -23.00 -6.92 9.48
CA ALA A 106 -23.30 -6.09 10.63
C ALA A 106 -24.38 -6.68 11.55
N ARG A 107 -25.40 -7.34 10.98
CA ARG A 107 -26.49 -7.98 11.74
C ARG A 107 -26.13 -9.36 12.29
N GLU A 108 -25.46 -10.19 11.48
CA GLU A 108 -25.27 -11.64 11.73
C GLU A 108 -23.92 -11.96 12.39
N VAL A 109 -22.99 -10.98 12.43
CA VAL A 109 -21.66 -11.13 13.02
C VAL A 109 -21.41 -10.07 14.08
N PRO A 110 -22.13 -10.08 15.22
CA PRO A 110 -21.94 -9.09 16.26
C PRO A 110 -20.50 -9.14 16.79
N GLY A 111 -19.92 -7.96 17.03
CA GLY A 111 -18.53 -7.80 17.48
C GLY A 111 -17.51 -7.69 16.34
N MET A 112 -17.93 -7.80 15.06
CA MET A 112 -17.10 -7.51 13.90
C MET A 112 -17.41 -6.08 13.43
N ASP A 113 -16.41 -5.18 13.45
CA ASP A 113 -16.56 -3.86 12.85
C ASP A 113 -16.66 -3.99 11.32
N VAL A 114 -17.57 -3.23 10.70
CA VAL A 114 -17.72 -3.20 9.24
C VAL A 114 -17.22 -1.87 8.70
N HIS A 115 -16.21 -1.94 7.84
CA HIS A 115 -15.68 -0.80 7.11
C HIS A 115 -16.14 -0.86 5.65
N VAL A 116 -16.80 0.19 5.18
CA VAL A 116 -17.25 0.26 3.78
C VAL A 116 -16.04 0.48 2.88
N SER A 117 -15.83 -0.43 1.93
CA SER A 117 -14.70 -0.33 0.99
C SER A 117 -14.85 0.86 0.03
N THR A 118 -13.71 1.41 -0.42
CA THR A 118 -13.67 2.39 -1.52
C THR A 118 -14.37 1.89 -2.80
N GLN A 119 -14.52 0.58 -2.96
CA GLN A 119 -15.26 -0.04 -4.07
C GLN A 119 -16.76 0.30 -4.06
N ALA A 120 -17.30 0.76 -2.95
CA ALA A 120 -18.66 1.30 -2.86
C ALA A 120 -18.78 2.73 -3.43
N SER A 121 -17.64 3.38 -3.75
CA SER A 121 -17.55 4.70 -4.37
C SER A 121 -18.32 5.80 -3.60
N THR A 122 -18.13 5.84 -2.28
CA THR A 122 -18.80 6.81 -1.41
C THR A 122 -18.21 8.21 -1.57
N THR A 123 -19.03 9.19 -1.94
CA THR A 123 -18.62 10.56 -2.25
C THR A 123 -19.43 11.65 -1.53
N ASN A 124 -20.39 11.29 -0.69
CA ASN A 124 -21.24 12.25 0.02
C ASN A 124 -21.68 11.75 1.39
N SER A 125 -22.06 12.69 2.25
CA SER A 125 -22.44 12.44 3.64
C SER A 125 -23.69 11.59 3.78
N GLU A 126 -24.69 11.76 2.89
CA GLU A 126 -25.93 10.99 2.99
C GLU A 126 -25.71 9.49 2.72
N SER A 127 -24.87 9.17 1.73
CA SER A 127 -24.45 7.78 1.49
C SER A 127 -23.75 7.19 2.72
N ALA A 128 -22.89 7.95 3.38
CA ALA A 128 -22.20 7.49 4.59
C ALA A 128 -23.18 7.27 5.75
N ARG A 129 -24.18 8.14 5.94
CA ARG A 129 -25.24 7.94 6.92
C ARG A 129 -26.08 6.68 6.68
N VAL A 130 -26.37 6.37 5.40
CA VAL A 130 -27.05 5.12 5.05
C VAL A 130 -26.18 3.91 5.43
N TYR A 131 -24.88 3.93 5.16
CA TYR A 131 -23.99 2.85 5.57
C TYR A 131 -23.93 2.70 7.09
N ARG A 132 -23.90 3.81 7.83
CA ARG A 132 -24.01 3.79 9.29
C ARG A 132 -25.31 3.14 9.77
N ALA A 133 -26.44 3.51 9.16
CA ALA A 133 -27.75 2.93 9.50
C ALA A 133 -27.78 1.40 9.23
N LEU A 134 -26.98 0.92 8.31
CA LEU A 134 -26.79 -0.52 8.05
C LEU A 134 -25.78 -1.19 9.01
N GLY A 135 -25.17 -0.43 9.94
CA GLY A 135 -24.25 -0.94 10.94
C GLY A 135 -22.77 -0.78 10.61
N ALA A 136 -22.41 -0.05 9.55
CA ALA A 136 -21.00 0.24 9.26
C ALA A 136 -20.43 1.26 10.27
N LYS A 137 -19.16 1.06 10.67
CA LYS A 137 -18.42 1.94 11.57
C LYS A 137 -17.56 2.95 10.83
N ARG A 138 -17.03 2.59 9.67
CA ARG A 138 -16.11 3.42 8.88
C ARG A 138 -16.45 3.37 7.41
N VAL A 139 -16.19 4.47 6.71
CA VAL A 139 -16.28 4.55 5.25
C VAL A 139 -14.92 4.91 4.65
N VAL A 140 -14.42 4.07 3.74
CA VAL A 140 -13.28 4.40 2.88
C VAL A 140 -13.79 5.23 1.71
N LEU A 141 -13.39 6.49 1.67
CA LEU A 141 -13.83 7.45 0.67
C LEU A 141 -13.42 7.04 -0.75
N ALA A 142 -14.19 7.48 -1.72
CA ALA A 142 -13.79 7.40 -3.12
C ALA A 142 -12.54 8.24 -3.36
N ARG A 143 -11.63 7.76 -4.23
CA ARG A 143 -10.36 8.45 -4.56
C ARG A 143 -10.57 9.68 -5.45
N GLU A 144 -11.77 9.85 -5.96
CA GLU A 144 -12.19 10.90 -6.86
C GLU A 144 -12.65 12.18 -6.12
N MET A 145 -12.59 12.19 -4.79
CA MET A 145 -12.95 13.34 -3.97
C MET A 145 -11.80 14.35 -3.85
N THR A 146 -12.14 15.64 -3.90
CA THR A 146 -11.21 16.73 -3.60
C THR A 146 -11.07 16.94 -2.09
N PHE A 147 -10.03 17.68 -1.66
CA PHE A 147 -9.89 18.08 -0.26
C PHE A 147 -11.12 18.82 0.27
N GLU A 148 -11.62 19.78 -0.49
CA GLU A 148 -12.80 20.58 -0.12
C GLU A 148 -14.03 19.68 0.11
N GLN A 149 -14.21 18.66 -0.74
CA GLN A 149 -15.31 17.70 -0.60
C GLN A 149 -15.13 16.81 0.63
N ILE A 150 -13.89 16.35 0.91
CA ILE A 150 -13.56 15.54 2.09
C ILE A 150 -13.77 16.34 3.37
N GLU A 151 -13.26 17.57 3.42
CA GLU A 151 -13.40 18.48 4.55
C GLU A 151 -14.89 18.85 4.82
N ALA A 152 -15.64 19.15 3.75
CA ALA A 152 -17.08 19.42 3.86
C ALA A 152 -17.86 18.19 4.35
N MET A 153 -17.54 17.00 3.83
CA MET A 153 -18.15 15.74 4.26
C MET A 153 -17.83 15.44 5.73
N SER A 154 -16.56 15.61 6.13
CA SER A 154 -16.13 15.44 7.53
C SER A 154 -16.87 16.40 8.47
N ALA A 155 -17.00 17.66 8.09
CA ALA A 155 -17.74 18.65 8.88
C ALA A 155 -19.24 18.32 8.98
N ALA A 156 -19.84 17.81 7.90
CA ALA A 156 -21.28 17.47 7.85
C ALA A 156 -21.61 16.20 8.67
N ILE A 157 -20.66 15.25 8.76
CA ILE A 157 -20.86 13.98 9.47
C ILE A 157 -20.46 14.08 10.95
N GLY A 158 -19.44 14.92 11.27
CA GLY A 158 -18.89 14.96 12.63
C GLY A 158 -18.40 13.57 13.08
N ASP A 159 -18.86 13.12 14.23
CA ASP A 159 -18.49 11.83 14.83
C ASP A 159 -19.51 10.70 14.52
N GLU A 160 -20.42 10.92 13.57
CA GLU A 160 -21.47 9.93 13.25
C GLU A 160 -20.88 8.63 12.67
N ILE A 161 -19.90 8.73 11.78
CA ILE A 161 -19.20 7.60 11.16
C ILE A 161 -17.75 8.00 10.82
N GLU A 162 -16.83 7.08 10.99
CA GLU A 162 -15.41 7.29 10.70
C GLU A 162 -15.14 7.41 9.21
N LEU A 163 -14.24 8.33 8.82
CA LEU A 163 -13.79 8.50 7.43
C LEU A 163 -12.35 8.05 7.26
N GLU A 164 -12.08 7.28 6.21
CA GLU A 164 -10.76 6.78 5.81
C GLU A 164 -10.46 7.23 4.39
N THR A 165 -9.22 7.65 4.08
CA THR A 165 -8.81 8.06 2.73
C THR A 165 -7.48 7.47 2.32
N PHE A 166 -7.26 7.29 1.00
CA PHE A 166 -5.97 6.86 0.46
C PHE A 166 -5.00 8.02 0.36
N ILE A 167 -3.79 7.85 0.88
CA ILE A 167 -2.76 8.87 0.85
C ILE A 167 -1.55 8.51 -0.03
N HIS A 168 -1.41 7.22 -0.40
CA HIS A 168 -0.27 6.77 -1.20
C HIS A 168 -0.59 5.51 -2.00
N GLY A 169 0.07 5.39 -3.17
CA GLY A 169 0.10 4.20 -4.01
C GLY A 169 -0.78 4.28 -5.25
N ALA A 170 -0.96 3.13 -5.89
CA ALA A 170 -1.58 3.04 -7.21
C ALA A 170 -3.04 3.51 -7.23
N ALA A 171 -3.37 4.41 -8.17
CA ALA A 171 -4.75 4.76 -8.51
C ALA A 171 -5.26 3.92 -9.69
N CYS A 172 -6.59 3.84 -9.84
CA CYS A 172 -7.25 3.26 -11.00
C CYS A 172 -7.68 4.36 -11.98
N MET A 173 -7.78 4.02 -13.28
CA MET A 173 -8.33 4.91 -14.31
C MET A 173 -9.86 5.04 -14.24
N SER A 174 -10.54 4.04 -13.69
CA SER A 174 -11.98 4.03 -13.49
C SER A 174 -12.30 4.17 -12.02
N TYR A 175 -13.52 4.64 -11.73
CA TYR A 175 -14.05 4.54 -10.37
C TYR A 175 -13.78 3.15 -9.78
N SER A 176 -13.34 3.13 -8.54
CA SER A 176 -13.00 1.88 -7.84
C SER A 176 -14.20 0.91 -7.86
N GLY A 177 -13.96 -0.33 -8.32
CA GLY A 177 -15.01 -1.34 -8.46
C GLY A 177 -15.97 -1.17 -9.64
N ARG A 178 -15.73 -0.25 -10.58
CA ARG A 178 -16.61 0.02 -11.72
C ARG A 178 -15.95 -0.24 -13.08
N CYS A 179 -14.76 -0.84 -13.11
CA CYS A 179 -14.01 -1.09 -14.33
C CYS A 179 -14.43 -2.41 -14.99
N MET A 180 -14.75 -2.35 -16.26
CA MET A 180 -15.07 -3.53 -17.08
C MET A 180 -13.99 -3.88 -18.12
N LEU A 181 -12.93 -3.07 -18.23
CA LEU A 181 -11.94 -3.21 -19.31
C LEU A 181 -11.30 -4.60 -19.34
N SER A 182 -10.91 -5.15 -18.17
CA SER A 182 -10.36 -6.50 -18.06
C SER A 182 -11.36 -7.59 -18.43
N SER A 183 -12.64 -7.41 -18.13
CA SER A 183 -13.69 -8.34 -18.51
C SER A 183 -13.92 -8.37 -20.02
N PHE A 184 -13.93 -7.19 -20.66
CA PHE A 184 -14.14 -7.09 -22.11
C PHE A 184 -12.95 -7.61 -22.91
N LEU A 185 -11.71 -7.29 -22.51
CA LEU A 185 -10.55 -7.61 -23.32
C LEU A 185 -10.09 -9.07 -23.17
N ASN A 186 -10.28 -9.69 -21.99
CA ASN A 186 -9.77 -11.04 -21.75
C ASN A 186 -10.65 -11.92 -20.85
N GLY A 187 -11.90 -11.56 -20.63
CA GLY A 187 -12.84 -12.34 -19.84
C GLY A 187 -12.58 -12.38 -18.33
N ARG A 188 -11.61 -11.59 -17.82
CA ARG A 188 -11.22 -11.59 -16.41
C ARG A 188 -11.88 -10.45 -15.65
N SER A 189 -12.77 -10.78 -14.71
CA SER A 189 -13.50 -9.76 -13.95
C SER A 189 -12.60 -9.05 -12.94
N ALA A 190 -12.30 -7.76 -13.20
CA ALA A 190 -11.58 -6.90 -12.29
C ALA A 190 -12.31 -6.72 -10.95
N ASN A 191 -13.64 -6.67 -11.00
CA ASN A 191 -14.49 -6.44 -9.83
C ASN A 191 -14.69 -7.71 -8.96
N ARG A 192 -14.12 -8.82 -9.39
CA ARG A 192 -14.07 -10.08 -8.64
C ARG A 192 -12.63 -10.57 -8.36
N GLY A 193 -11.67 -9.66 -8.43
CA GLY A 193 -10.28 -9.92 -8.03
C GLY A 193 -9.36 -10.43 -9.15
N ALA A 194 -9.84 -10.56 -10.38
CA ALA A 194 -9.08 -11.13 -11.49
C ALA A 194 -8.58 -10.06 -12.51
N CYS A 195 -8.37 -8.81 -12.07
CA CYS A 195 -7.92 -7.73 -12.94
C CYS A 195 -6.56 -8.06 -13.58
N SER A 196 -6.51 -8.04 -14.92
CA SER A 196 -5.28 -8.20 -15.71
C SER A 196 -4.54 -6.89 -15.98
N GLN A 197 -5.05 -5.77 -15.45
CA GLN A 197 -4.49 -4.42 -15.58
C GLN A 197 -4.34 -3.94 -17.05
N PRO A 198 -5.35 -4.14 -17.92
CA PRO A 198 -5.21 -3.79 -19.34
C PRO A 198 -5.04 -2.27 -19.56
N CYS A 199 -5.46 -1.41 -18.62
CA CYS A 199 -5.16 0.03 -18.67
C CYS A 199 -3.66 0.35 -18.60
N ARG A 200 -2.79 -0.66 -18.37
CA ARG A 200 -1.33 -0.53 -18.31
C ARG A 200 -0.61 -1.27 -19.44
N TRP A 201 -1.37 -1.86 -20.38
CA TRP A 201 -0.82 -2.50 -21.56
C TRP A 201 -0.46 -1.46 -22.62
N THR A 202 0.47 -1.81 -23.48
CA THR A 202 0.77 -1.05 -24.69
C THR A 202 -0.32 -1.26 -25.73
N TYR A 203 -0.79 -0.19 -26.34
CA TYR A 203 -1.80 -0.20 -27.39
C TYR A 203 -1.38 0.66 -28.56
N THR A 204 -1.83 0.28 -29.77
CA THR A 204 -1.84 1.15 -30.94
C THR A 204 -3.28 1.52 -31.26
N LEU A 205 -3.62 2.80 -31.22
CA LEU A 205 -4.96 3.29 -31.54
C LEU A 205 -5.01 3.81 -32.97
N HIS A 206 -5.97 3.31 -33.75
CA HIS A 206 -6.29 3.79 -35.07
C HIS A 206 -7.76 4.26 -35.07
N GLU A 207 -7.99 5.52 -35.42
CA GLU A 207 -9.33 6.04 -35.66
C GLU A 207 -9.72 5.75 -37.13
N ARG A 208 -10.80 4.98 -37.32
CA ARG A 208 -11.19 4.40 -38.62
C ARG A 208 -11.60 5.44 -39.66
N THR A 209 -12.12 6.61 -39.23
CA THR A 209 -12.53 7.67 -40.14
C THR A 209 -11.42 8.65 -40.49
N ARG A 210 -10.28 8.57 -39.78
CA ARG A 210 -9.08 9.37 -39.98
C ARG A 210 -7.81 8.50 -39.96
N PRO A 211 -7.67 7.56 -40.91
CA PRO A 211 -6.59 6.57 -40.89
C PRO A 211 -5.19 7.18 -41.04
N GLU A 212 -5.10 8.40 -41.60
CA GLU A 212 -3.84 9.13 -41.82
C GLU A 212 -3.43 9.99 -40.61
N GLU A 213 -4.36 10.20 -39.66
CA GLU A 213 -4.07 10.91 -38.44
C GLU A 213 -3.73 9.90 -37.33
N ALA A 214 -2.45 9.59 -37.17
CA ALA A 214 -1.97 8.92 -35.99
C ALA A 214 -2.24 9.85 -34.79
N MET A 215 -3.10 9.44 -33.86
CA MET A 215 -3.16 10.15 -32.57
C MET A 215 -1.80 10.00 -31.93
N PRO A 216 -1.11 11.11 -31.55
CA PRO A 216 0.19 11.04 -30.94
C PRO A 216 0.05 10.26 -29.63
N ILE A 217 0.56 9.04 -29.67
CA ILE A 217 0.79 8.22 -28.51
C ILE A 217 2.29 8.28 -28.37
N GLU A 218 2.76 8.98 -27.34
CA GLU A 218 4.19 9.04 -27.09
C GLU A 218 4.66 7.64 -26.66
N GLU A 219 5.61 7.11 -27.40
CA GLU A 219 6.23 5.83 -27.19
C GLU A 219 7.69 6.06 -26.76
N ASP A 220 8.09 5.47 -25.64
CA ASP A 220 9.49 5.31 -25.30
C ASP A 220 9.94 3.86 -25.52
N GLU A 221 11.23 3.58 -25.32
CA GLU A 221 11.82 2.24 -25.48
C GLU A 221 11.18 1.16 -24.57
N ARG A 222 10.27 1.54 -23.65
CA ARG A 222 9.58 0.69 -22.66
C ARG A 222 8.10 0.46 -22.98
N GLY A 223 7.55 1.12 -24.01
CA GLY A 223 6.17 0.95 -24.49
C GLY A 223 5.23 2.13 -24.23
N THR A 224 4.05 2.04 -24.80
CA THR A 224 3.02 3.09 -24.81
C THR A 224 1.94 2.81 -23.79
N ALA A 225 1.72 3.69 -22.83
CA ALA A 225 0.65 3.57 -21.82
C ALA A 225 -0.43 4.64 -22.02
N ILE A 226 -1.49 4.30 -22.77
CA ILE A 226 -2.58 5.23 -23.15
C ILE A 226 -3.46 5.62 -21.95
N LEU A 227 -3.62 4.76 -20.97
CA LEU A 227 -4.55 4.90 -19.85
C LEU A 227 -3.87 4.78 -18.48
N SER A 228 -2.55 4.96 -18.38
CA SER A 228 -1.85 4.82 -17.11
C SER A 228 -2.15 5.99 -16.18
N SER A 229 -2.85 5.69 -15.08
CA SER A 229 -2.99 6.62 -13.96
C SER A 229 -1.66 6.76 -13.22
N ARG A 230 -1.38 7.95 -12.71
CA ARG A 230 -0.23 8.22 -11.81
C ARG A 230 -0.45 7.56 -10.45
N ASP A 231 0.61 7.38 -9.68
CA ASP A 231 0.52 6.92 -8.31
C ASP A 231 0.26 8.11 -7.37
N ILE A 232 -0.65 7.94 -6.41
CA ILE A 232 -0.94 8.97 -5.41
C ILE A 232 0.23 9.09 -4.45
N CYS A 233 0.65 10.34 -4.15
CA CYS A 233 1.59 10.66 -3.08
C CYS A 233 1.19 11.98 -2.41
N MET A 234 0.72 11.90 -1.17
CA MET A 234 0.24 13.05 -0.41
C MET A 234 1.24 13.54 0.64
N MET A 235 2.50 13.12 0.59
CA MET A 235 3.53 13.45 1.58
C MET A 235 3.70 14.96 1.77
N GLU A 236 3.73 15.73 0.68
CA GLU A 236 3.90 17.19 0.72
C GLU A 236 2.66 17.92 1.27
N HIS A 237 1.51 17.24 1.31
CA HIS A 237 0.23 17.77 1.78
C HIS A 237 -0.22 17.17 3.12
N LEU A 238 0.71 16.52 3.85
CA LEU A 238 0.42 15.89 5.14
C LEU A 238 -0.26 16.84 6.15
N PRO A 239 0.16 18.11 6.32
CA PRO A 239 -0.51 19.02 7.25
C PRO A 239 -2.00 19.16 6.98
N ARG A 240 -2.42 19.28 5.71
CA ARG A 240 -3.83 19.38 5.35
C ARG A 240 -4.58 18.07 5.58
N LEU A 241 -3.94 16.93 5.30
CA LEU A 241 -4.50 15.62 5.64
C LEU A 241 -4.77 15.48 7.14
N MET A 242 -3.79 15.84 7.98
CA MET A 242 -3.93 15.79 9.44
C MET A 242 -5.07 16.66 9.98
N GLU A 243 -5.42 17.71 9.27
CA GLU A 243 -6.47 18.67 9.63
C GLU A 243 -7.82 18.38 8.96
N SER A 244 -7.88 17.50 7.97
CA SER A 244 -9.07 17.23 7.15
C SER A 244 -10.25 16.60 7.90
N GLY A 245 -10.02 16.09 9.12
CA GLY A 245 -11.03 15.39 9.93
C GLY A 245 -11.21 13.92 9.58
N VAL A 246 -10.39 13.38 8.66
CA VAL A 246 -10.30 11.94 8.39
C VAL A 246 -9.56 11.25 9.54
N CYS A 247 -10.04 10.09 9.99
CA CYS A 247 -9.48 9.37 11.13
C CYS A 247 -8.46 8.29 10.75
N CYS A 248 -8.36 7.94 9.46
CA CYS A 248 -7.49 6.86 9.02
C CYS A 248 -6.90 7.15 7.63
N PHE A 249 -5.58 7.02 7.51
CA PHE A 249 -4.81 7.19 6.28
C PHE A 249 -4.39 5.84 5.73
N LYS A 250 -4.82 5.51 4.52
CA LYS A 250 -4.60 4.22 3.88
C LYS A 250 -3.54 4.27 2.80
N ILE A 251 -2.63 3.30 2.84
CA ILE A 251 -1.62 3.07 1.81
C ILE A 251 -2.08 1.91 0.91
N GLU A 252 -2.09 2.11 -0.42
CA GLU A 252 -2.30 1.02 -1.38
C GLU A 252 -0.97 0.32 -1.68
N GLY A 253 -0.99 -1.03 -1.72
CA GLY A 253 0.24 -1.76 -2.00
C GLY A 253 0.22 -3.26 -1.65
N ARG A 254 -0.93 -3.93 -1.61
CA ARG A 254 -1.00 -5.37 -1.24
C ARG A 254 -0.15 -6.31 -2.11
N MET A 255 0.17 -5.89 -3.35
CA MET A 255 1.02 -6.64 -4.28
C MET A 255 2.47 -6.13 -4.29
N LYS A 256 2.83 -5.20 -3.42
CA LYS A 256 4.15 -4.61 -3.36
C LYS A 256 5.08 -5.41 -2.44
N THR A 257 6.39 -5.20 -2.62
CA THR A 257 7.46 -5.84 -1.84
C THR A 257 7.60 -5.24 -0.45
N GLU A 258 8.32 -5.94 0.43
CA GLU A 258 8.60 -5.48 1.80
C GLU A 258 9.31 -4.13 1.83
N ILE A 259 10.26 -3.89 0.91
CA ILE A 259 11.00 -2.61 0.85
C ILE A 259 10.06 -1.43 0.53
N TYR A 260 9.04 -1.65 -0.32
CA TYR A 260 8.01 -0.63 -0.57
C TYR A 260 7.24 -0.31 0.71
N ILE A 261 6.79 -1.35 1.43
CA ILE A 261 6.02 -1.18 2.67
C ILE A 261 6.86 -0.49 3.73
N ALA A 262 8.09 -0.94 3.95
CA ALA A 262 9.03 -0.32 4.89
C ALA A 262 9.23 1.17 4.62
N THR A 263 9.51 1.50 3.36
CA THR A 263 9.81 2.88 2.95
C THR A 263 8.58 3.78 3.09
N VAL A 264 7.42 3.35 2.56
CA VAL A 264 6.20 4.18 2.57
C VAL A 264 5.66 4.33 4.00
N VAL A 265 5.47 3.23 4.72
CA VAL A 265 4.95 3.28 6.10
C VAL A 265 5.89 4.08 7.00
N GLY A 266 7.21 3.81 6.94
CA GLY A 266 8.20 4.51 7.74
C GLY A 266 8.30 6.01 7.42
N ALA A 267 8.16 6.41 6.16
CA ALA A 267 8.18 7.82 5.78
C ALA A 267 6.93 8.55 6.31
N TYR A 268 5.72 7.99 6.10
CA TYR A 268 4.48 8.61 6.61
C TYR A 268 4.43 8.57 8.14
N ARG A 269 4.86 7.51 8.80
CA ARG A 269 4.90 7.45 10.27
C ARG A 269 5.77 8.55 10.85
N ARG A 270 7.00 8.71 10.36
CA ARG A 270 7.91 9.78 10.81
C ARG A 270 7.35 11.18 10.53
N ALA A 271 6.67 11.37 9.39
CA ALA A 271 6.02 12.65 9.07
C ALA A 271 4.85 12.95 10.02
N MET A 272 4.00 11.96 10.29
CA MET A 272 2.86 12.08 11.20
C MET A 272 3.30 12.33 12.63
N ASP A 273 4.34 11.64 13.11
CA ASP A 273 4.88 11.82 14.46
C ASP A 273 5.48 13.22 14.64
N ALA A 274 6.31 13.65 13.68
CA ALA A 274 6.89 15.00 13.71
C ALA A 274 5.82 16.11 13.66
N TYR A 275 4.75 15.87 12.88
CA TYR A 275 3.61 16.80 12.85
C TYR A 275 2.85 16.79 14.18
N ALA A 276 2.61 15.63 14.78
CA ALA A 276 1.92 15.51 16.05
C ALA A 276 2.71 16.15 17.22
N GLU A 277 4.04 16.01 17.20
CA GLU A 277 4.92 16.64 18.17
C GLU A 277 4.89 18.18 18.07
N SER A 278 5.01 18.72 16.86
CA SER A 278 4.97 20.16 16.60
C SER A 278 4.47 20.48 15.19
N PRO A 279 3.15 20.79 15.02
CA PRO A 279 2.62 21.16 13.70
C PRO A 279 3.35 22.36 13.06
N ALA A 280 3.69 23.37 13.85
CA ALA A 280 4.43 24.54 13.36
C ALA A 280 5.89 24.20 13.02
N GLY A 281 6.54 23.36 13.84
CA GLY A 281 7.89 22.86 13.60
C GLY A 281 7.97 22.05 12.31
N TYR A 282 7.05 21.09 12.11
CA TYR A 282 6.99 20.29 10.89
C TYR A 282 6.80 21.17 9.64
N ARG A 283 5.90 22.19 9.69
CA ARG A 283 5.68 23.11 8.57
C ARG A 283 6.91 23.95 8.23
N ALA A 284 7.71 24.29 9.23
CA ALA A 284 8.95 25.06 9.05
C ALA A 284 10.14 24.20 8.58
N ASP A 285 10.13 22.88 8.84
CA ASP A 285 11.23 21.98 8.50
C ASP A 285 11.14 21.43 7.06
N ALA A 286 11.44 22.32 6.10
CA ALA A 286 11.51 21.95 4.69
C ALA A 286 12.60 20.88 4.39
N ALA A 287 13.63 20.75 5.24
CA ALA A 287 14.68 19.75 5.06
C ALA A 287 14.14 18.34 5.38
N LEU A 288 13.41 18.19 6.49
CA LEU A 288 12.73 16.94 6.84
C LEU A 288 11.72 16.53 5.75
N GLN A 289 10.87 17.47 5.31
CA GLN A 289 9.86 17.20 4.29
C GLN A 289 10.49 16.72 2.97
N ARG A 290 11.55 17.40 2.48
CA ARG A 290 12.29 16.96 1.28
C ARG A 290 12.94 15.59 1.47
N ARG A 291 13.54 15.32 2.64
CA ARG A 291 14.14 14.02 2.95
C ARG A 291 13.09 12.90 2.92
N LEU A 292 11.94 13.11 3.58
CA LEU A 292 10.87 12.11 3.62
C LEU A 292 10.26 11.88 2.22
N ARG A 293 10.11 12.95 1.43
CA ARG A 293 9.64 12.85 0.04
C ARG A 293 10.65 12.09 -0.83
N GLY A 294 11.95 12.37 -0.72
CA GLY A 294 13.01 11.68 -1.46
C GLY A 294 13.15 10.20 -1.09
N GLU A 295 12.75 9.77 0.12
CA GLU A 295 12.68 8.35 0.43
C GLU A 295 11.68 7.61 -0.48
N LEU A 296 10.56 8.26 -0.82
CA LEU A 296 9.51 7.66 -1.65
C LEU A 296 9.91 7.52 -3.12
N ASP A 297 10.87 8.32 -3.62
CA ASP A 297 11.39 8.21 -4.98
C ASP A 297 12.33 7.00 -5.16
N LYS A 298 12.87 6.47 -4.06
CA LYS A 298 13.78 5.32 -4.08
C LYS A 298 13.11 3.96 -4.31
N ILE A 299 11.78 3.89 -4.18
CA ILE A 299 11.03 2.65 -4.43
C ILE A 299 10.37 2.66 -5.81
N SER A 300 9.97 1.47 -6.28
CA SER A 300 9.30 1.31 -7.57
C SER A 300 7.91 1.94 -7.57
N HIS A 301 7.73 3.02 -8.33
CA HIS A 301 6.48 3.76 -8.47
C HIS A 301 6.31 4.32 -9.89
N ARG A 302 5.08 4.67 -10.27
CA ARG A 302 4.81 5.53 -11.42
C ARG A 302 4.99 6.98 -11.00
N VAL A 303 5.07 7.91 -11.96
CA VAL A 303 5.11 9.34 -11.63
C VAL A 303 4.05 9.66 -10.57
N TYR A 304 4.46 10.34 -9.51
CA TYR A 304 3.58 10.73 -8.44
C TYR A 304 2.69 11.90 -8.84
N ASP A 305 1.46 11.88 -8.32
CA ASP A 305 0.45 12.92 -8.43
C ASP A 305 -0.35 12.96 -7.11
N THR A 306 -1.14 13.98 -6.94
CA THR A 306 -2.08 14.10 -5.82
C THR A 306 -3.44 13.44 -6.09
N GLY A 307 -3.60 12.75 -7.23
CA GLY A 307 -4.92 12.26 -7.65
C GLY A 307 -5.92 13.40 -7.76
N PHE A 308 -7.14 13.17 -7.30
CA PHE A 308 -8.22 14.18 -7.36
C PHE A 308 -8.21 15.19 -6.20
N TYR A 309 -7.29 15.10 -5.25
CA TYR A 309 -7.29 15.97 -4.07
C TYR A 309 -7.32 17.48 -4.38
N PHE A 310 -6.73 17.88 -5.51
CA PHE A 310 -6.70 19.28 -5.99
C PHE A 310 -7.44 19.47 -7.33
N GLY A 311 -8.39 18.61 -7.63
CA GLY A 311 -9.17 18.63 -8.86
C GLY A 311 -8.78 17.50 -9.83
N GLN A 312 -8.95 17.72 -11.12
CA GLN A 312 -8.70 16.68 -12.12
C GLN A 312 -7.21 16.31 -12.19
N PRO A 313 -6.85 15.02 -12.00
CA PRO A 313 -5.45 14.59 -12.09
C PRO A 313 -4.93 14.74 -13.51
N LYS A 314 -3.64 14.99 -13.62
CA LYS A 314 -2.97 15.03 -14.92
C LYS A 314 -2.90 13.62 -15.50
N VAL A 315 -3.32 13.47 -16.74
CA VAL A 315 -3.07 12.25 -17.51
C VAL A 315 -1.58 12.26 -17.92
N CYS A 316 -0.89 11.13 -17.80
CA CYS A 316 0.43 11.01 -18.36
C CYS A 316 0.34 11.01 -19.89
N GLY A 317 0.85 12.05 -20.54
CA GLY A 317 1.06 12.11 -21.99
C GLY A 317 2.33 11.40 -22.42
N GLU A 318 3.21 11.08 -21.49
CA GLU A 318 4.43 10.30 -21.76
C GLU A 318 4.20 8.86 -21.30
N ALA A 319 4.75 7.90 -22.04
CA ALA A 319 4.77 6.49 -21.65
C ALA A 319 5.62 6.35 -20.38
N VAL A 320 5.01 6.67 -19.25
CA VAL A 320 5.72 6.66 -17.98
C VAL A 320 5.76 5.24 -17.47
N GLY A 321 6.84 4.57 -17.75
CA GLY A 321 7.22 3.34 -17.09
C GLY A 321 7.31 3.54 -15.57
N VAL A 322 7.60 2.47 -14.88
CA VAL A 322 7.89 2.51 -13.44
C VAL A 322 9.27 3.13 -13.25
N THR A 323 9.35 4.17 -12.41
CA THR A 323 10.62 4.78 -11.99
C THR A 323 11.06 4.18 -10.66
N GLN A 324 12.36 4.19 -10.41
CA GLN A 324 12.97 3.69 -9.18
C GLN A 324 14.40 4.21 -9.07
N GLU A 325 14.73 4.90 -7.99
CA GLU A 325 16.08 5.45 -7.79
C GLU A 325 17.02 4.51 -7.03
N ALA A 326 16.48 3.49 -6.35
CA ALA A 326 17.29 2.49 -5.64
C ALA A 326 16.73 1.08 -5.79
N GLU A 327 17.60 0.08 -5.84
CA GLU A 327 17.22 -1.33 -5.89
C GLU A 327 17.19 -1.97 -4.49
N TYR A 328 16.29 -2.94 -4.32
CA TYR A 328 16.18 -3.75 -3.11
C TYR A 328 17.30 -4.77 -3.06
N MET A 329 18.30 -4.59 -2.18
CA MET A 329 19.51 -5.44 -2.12
C MET A 329 19.37 -6.63 -1.17
N GLY A 330 18.74 -6.46 0.00
CA GLY A 330 18.64 -7.55 0.96
C GLY A 330 17.68 -7.29 2.10
N TYR A 331 17.20 -8.39 2.69
CA TYR A 331 16.38 -8.42 3.90
C TYR A 331 17.19 -8.97 5.07
N VAL A 332 17.24 -8.27 6.18
CA VAL A 332 17.97 -8.68 7.38
C VAL A 332 17.14 -9.72 8.15
N LEU A 333 17.64 -10.96 8.19
CA LEU A 333 17.00 -12.06 8.90
C LEU A 333 17.33 -12.02 10.40
N ASP A 334 18.58 -11.66 10.73
CA ASP A 334 19.09 -11.53 12.08
C ASP A 334 20.26 -10.56 12.12
N ALA A 335 20.53 -9.97 13.28
CA ALA A 335 21.70 -9.12 13.49
C ALA A 335 22.18 -9.23 14.93
N SER A 336 23.45 -9.65 15.11
CA SER A 336 24.08 -9.82 16.40
C SER A 336 25.60 -9.70 16.30
N GLY A 337 26.26 -9.30 17.37
CA GLY A 337 27.73 -9.24 17.41
C GLY A 337 28.39 -8.26 16.41
N GLY A 338 27.64 -7.29 15.89
CA GLY A 338 28.14 -6.37 14.87
C GLY A 338 28.01 -6.87 13.42
N GLU A 339 27.44 -8.06 13.23
CA GLU A 339 27.15 -8.67 11.93
C GLU A 339 25.64 -8.77 11.67
N ALA A 340 25.25 -8.78 10.41
CA ALA A 340 23.88 -9.03 9.97
C ALA A 340 23.82 -10.24 9.04
N LEU A 341 22.86 -11.13 9.28
CA LEU A 341 22.47 -12.20 8.37
C LEU A 341 21.45 -11.64 7.38
N VAL A 342 21.82 -11.56 6.12
CA VAL A 342 21.04 -10.94 5.05
C VAL A 342 20.61 -11.98 4.03
N GLU A 343 19.31 -12.01 3.73
CA GLU A 343 18.76 -12.72 2.56
C GLU A 343 18.87 -11.81 1.35
N MET A 344 19.75 -12.16 0.41
CA MET A 344 20.03 -11.38 -0.80
C MET A 344 18.78 -11.27 -1.70
N LYS A 345 18.51 -10.09 -2.20
CA LYS A 345 17.44 -9.81 -3.19
C LYS A 345 17.99 -9.39 -4.54
N ASN A 346 19.03 -8.57 -4.57
CA ASN A 346 19.78 -8.20 -5.74
C ASN A 346 21.28 -8.30 -5.48
N ARG A 347 22.05 -8.39 -6.56
CA ARG A 347 23.51 -8.54 -6.54
C ARG A 347 24.18 -7.31 -5.92
N PHE A 348 25.11 -7.56 -4.98
CA PHE A 348 26.00 -6.54 -4.43
C PHE A 348 27.41 -7.09 -4.19
N PHE A 349 28.38 -6.19 -4.00
CA PHE A 349 29.79 -6.48 -3.97
C PHE A 349 30.43 -5.96 -2.67
N VAL A 350 31.56 -6.54 -2.31
CA VAL A 350 32.48 -5.92 -1.34
C VAL A 350 32.92 -4.56 -1.91
N GLY A 351 32.90 -3.53 -1.08
CA GLY A 351 33.17 -2.14 -1.46
C GLY A 351 31.92 -1.33 -1.86
N ASP A 352 30.75 -1.95 -2.04
CA ASP A 352 29.52 -1.22 -2.31
C ASP A 352 29.12 -0.34 -1.12
N GLU A 353 28.69 0.88 -1.41
CA GLU A 353 27.97 1.75 -0.47
C GLU A 353 26.47 1.52 -0.64
N LEU A 354 25.86 0.80 0.29
CA LEU A 354 24.42 0.58 0.37
C LEU A 354 23.78 1.54 1.38
N GLU A 355 22.45 1.61 1.38
CA GLU A 355 21.67 2.30 2.41
C GLU A 355 20.90 1.29 3.25
N THR A 356 20.95 1.45 4.56
CA THR A 356 20.05 0.76 5.48
C THR A 356 18.65 1.36 5.38
N VAL A 357 17.62 0.54 5.52
CA VAL A 357 16.22 0.99 5.64
C VAL A 357 15.70 0.47 6.97
N THR A 358 15.55 1.39 7.92
CA THR A 358 15.14 1.10 9.30
C THR A 358 13.96 1.99 9.70
N PRO A 359 13.22 1.67 10.77
CA PRO A 359 12.17 2.55 11.30
C PRO A 359 12.66 3.97 11.64
N LYS A 360 13.93 4.12 12.02
CA LYS A 360 14.54 5.41 12.35
C LYS A 360 14.97 6.22 11.13
N GLY A 361 15.04 5.60 9.97
CA GLY A 361 15.49 6.20 8.71
C GLY A 361 16.54 5.37 8.00
N SER A 362 17.27 6.03 7.12
CA SER A 362 18.28 5.41 6.26
C SER A 362 19.67 5.99 6.57
N GLU A 363 20.65 5.12 6.61
CA GLU A 363 22.07 5.48 6.79
C GLU A 363 22.92 4.70 5.78
N LYS A 364 24.09 5.24 5.45
CA LYS A 364 25.07 4.59 4.60
C LYS A 364 25.75 3.42 5.32
N LEU A 365 25.92 2.31 4.59
CA LEU A 365 26.64 1.12 5.00
C LEU A 365 27.58 0.67 3.89
N VAL A 366 28.87 0.69 4.13
CA VAL A 366 29.87 0.13 3.22
C VAL A 366 29.96 -1.37 3.48
N ILE A 367 29.89 -2.17 2.44
CA ILE A 367 30.03 -3.63 2.52
C ILE A 367 31.51 -3.98 2.55
N GLU A 368 32.05 -4.22 3.74
CA GLU A 368 33.47 -4.51 3.95
C GLU A 368 33.83 -5.97 3.66
N ASP A 369 32.89 -6.89 3.88
CA ASP A 369 33.06 -8.33 3.68
C ASP A 369 31.73 -9.01 3.42
N ILE A 370 31.74 -10.16 2.74
CA ILE A 370 30.57 -11.00 2.47
C ILE A 370 30.94 -12.45 2.72
N VAL A 371 30.27 -13.08 3.69
CA VAL A 371 30.48 -14.50 4.02
C VAL A 371 29.21 -15.28 3.68
N ILE A 372 29.32 -16.29 2.83
CA ILE A 372 28.21 -17.21 2.52
C ILE A 372 27.85 -18.02 3.79
N GLU A 373 26.61 -17.90 4.28
CA GLU A 373 26.21 -18.55 5.55
C GLU A 373 26.41 -20.07 5.53
N ARG A 374 26.02 -20.75 4.45
CA ARG A 374 26.05 -22.23 4.37
C ARG A 374 27.45 -22.83 4.25
N THR A 375 28.44 -22.07 3.74
CA THR A 375 29.80 -22.59 3.49
C THR A 375 30.86 -21.92 4.35
N GLY A 376 30.62 -20.77 4.92
CA GLY A 376 31.61 -19.93 5.60
C GLY A 376 32.64 -19.29 4.64
N GLU A 377 32.41 -19.33 3.32
CA GLU A 377 33.32 -18.82 2.33
C GLU A 377 33.19 -17.29 2.21
N HIS A 378 34.32 -16.59 2.19
CA HIS A 378 34.41 -15.17 1.90
C HIS A 378 34.38 -14.94 0.39
N VAL A 379 33.47 -14.09 -0.06
CA VAL A 379 33.29 -13.82 -1.49
C VAL A 379 33.30 -12.31 -1.77
N GLY A 380 33.81 -11.93 -2.95
CA GLY A 380 33.80 -10.52 -3.40
C GLY A 380 32.42 -10.06 -3.90
N VAL A 381 31.49 -10.99 -4.17
CA VAL A 381 30.17 -10.70 -4.71
C VAL A 381 29.16 -11.77 -4.32
N VAL A 382 27.94 -11.34 -4.00
CA VAL A 382 26.79 -12.23 -3.91
C VAL A 382 25.84 -11.96 -5.08
N ASN A 383 25.50 -13.02 -5.84
CA ASN A 383 24.71 -12.93 -7.07
C ASN A 383 23.65 -14.04 -7.22
N VAL A 384 23.52 -14.92 -6.24
CA VAL A 384 22.50 -15.98 -6.23
C VAL A 384 21.26 -15.47 -5.47
N PRO A 385 20.08 -15.35 -6.12
CA PRO A 385 18.88 -14.89 -5.46
C PRO A 385 18.56 -15.75 -4.22
N MET A 386 18.15 -15.08 -3.13
CA MET A 386 17.79 -15.69 -1.85
C MET A 386 18.96 -16.35 -1.11
N GLU A 387 20.21 -16.23 -1.57
CA GLU A 387 21.40 -16.67 -0.83
C GLU A 387 21.47 -15.88 0.50
N ARG A 388 21.85 -16.57 1.54
CA ARG A 388 22.04 -15.98 2.87
C ARG A 388 23.51 -15.69 3.08
N VAL A 389 23.79 -14.45 3.44
CA VAL A 389 25.15 -13.97 3.66
C VAL A 389 25.25 -13.23 4.99
N ARG A 390 26.41 -13.30 5.62
CA ARG A 390 26.77 -12.46 6.75
C ARG A 390 27.60 -11.30 6.26
N ILE A 391 27.26 -10.11 6.76
CA ILE A 391 27.99 -8.87 6.46
C ILE A 391 28.26 -8.11 7.75
N PRO A 392 29.40 -7.44 7.91
CA PRO A 392 29.63 -6.50 8.99
C PRO A 392 28.64 -5.34 8.90
N CYS A 393 28.00 -4.98 10.02
CA CYS A 393 27.03 -3.89 10.07
C CYS A 393 27.27 -2.88 11.21
N GLY A 394 28.25 -3.12 12.07
CA GLY A 394 28.60 -2.22 13.17
C GLY A 394 27.44 -1.88 14.11
N GLY A 395 26.44 -2.77 14.24
CA GLY A 395 25.24 -2.54 15.05
C GLY A 395 24.17 -1.63 14.42
N LYS A 396 24.32 -1.24 13.15
CA LYS A 396 23.36 -0.36 12.44
C LYS A 396 22.09 -1.07 12.01
N LEU A 397 22.07 -2.40 12.01
CA LEU A 397 20.95 -3.21 11.52
C LEU A 397 20.36 -4.08 12.63
N GLN A 398 19.09 -4.39 12.46
CA GLN A 398 18.32 -5.34 13.28
C GLN A 398 17.51 -6.26 12.38
N ALA A 399 17.06 -7.41 12.89
CA ALA A 399 16.14 -8.29 12.16
C ALA A 399 14.91 -7.51 11.69
N GLY A 400 14.54 -7.71 10.41
CA GLY A 400 13.45 -7.00 9.75
C GLY A 400 13.83 -5.67 9.10
N ASP A 401 15.08 -5.20 9.25
CA ASP A 401 15.60 -4.09 8.45
C ASP A 401 15.93 -4.55 7.02
N MET A 402 16.21 -3.60 6.15
CA MET A 402 16.48 -3.89 4.74
C MET A 402 17.67 -3.09 4.24
N LEU A 403 18.21 -3.54 3.13
CA LEU A 403 19.28 -2.88 2.39
C LEU A 403 18.77 -2.49 1.01
N ARG A 404 19.13 -1.30 0.56
CA ARG A 404 18.94 -0.84 -0.81
C ARG A 404 20.24 -0.25 -1.35
N GLY A 405 20.38 -0.22 -2.66
CA GLY A 405 21.58 0.29 -3.32
C GLY A 405 21.27 0.92 -4.66
N PRO A 406 22.28 1.38 -5.40
CA PRO A 406 22.09 2.06 -6.66
C PRO A 406 21.45 1.13 -7.69
N VAL A 407 20.62 1.70 -8.57
CA VAL A 407 20.09 1.00 -9.75
C VAL A 407 21.26 0.68 -10.66
N ARG A 408 21.43 -0.60 -10.98
CA ARG A 408 22.45 -1.08 -11.89
C ARG A 408 21.80 -1.48 -13.20
N ASN A 409 22.19 -0.86 -14.30
CA ASN A 409 21.72 -1.27 -15.60
C ASN A 409 21.99 -2.78 -15.78
N ARG A 410 20.92 -3.52 -16.06
CA ARG A 410 21.05 -4.93 -16.47
C ARG A 410 21.69 -4.90 -17.85
N ALA A 411 23.01 -5.17 -17.92
CA ALA A 411 23.70 -5.42 -19.18
C ALA A 411 23.23 -6.76 -19.77
#